data_d0f5c7cb806d4ffa9f7e4b9728fd0201
#
_entry.id   d0f5c7cb806d4ffa9f7e4b9728fd0201
#
_cell.length_a   1.000
_cell.length_b   1.000
_cell.length_c   1.000
_cell.angle_alpha   90.00
_cell.angle_beta   90.00
_cell.angle_gamma   90.00
#
_symmetry.space_group_name_H-M   'P 1'
#
loop_
_entity.id
_entity.type
_entity.pdbx_description
1 polymer ?
#
loop_
_entity_poly.entity_id
_entity_poly.type
_entity_poly.pdbx_seq_one_letter_code
_entity_poly.pdbx_strand_id
1 'polypeptide(L)'
;ERLTHYEAVGLILYASEGKKNTSAHVKRLLESSGIRSMVPARLNEMTKRGQVFKPDPSRPEFKLTVQGERWIEDGVLARLRGKMS
;
A
#
# COMPACT_ATOMS: atom_id res chain seq x y z
N GLU A 1 6.43 13.93 10.07
CA GLU A 1 7.20 12.87 9.41
C GLU A 1 6.52 12.38 8.15
N ARG A 2 7.29 12.14 7.12
CA ARG A 2 6.74 11.76 5.83
C ARG A 2 6.69 10.26 5.62
N LEU A 3 5.62 9.82 5.01
CA LEU A 3 5.53 8.46 4.53
C LEU A 3 6.28 8.33 3.22
N THR A 4 6.94 7.21 3.01
CA THR A 4 7.46 6.89 1.68
C THR A 4 6.28 6.58 0.77
N HIS A 5 6.50 6.63 -0.55
CA HIS A 5 5.43 6.26 -1.49
C HIS A 5 5.00 4.81 -1.31
N TYR A 6 5.93 3.92 -0.98
CA TYR A 6 5.60 2.52 -0.68
C TYR A 6 4.69 2.41 0.52
N GLU A 7 4.99 3.16 1.58
CA GLU A 7 4.17 3.14 2.80
C GLU A 7 2.78 3.70 2.53
N ALA A 8 2.69 4.78 1.74
CA ALA A 8 1.40 5.36 1.40
C ALA A 8 0.55 4.39 0.58
N VAL A 9 1.14 3.72 -0.41
CA VAL A 9 0.43 2.70 -1.19
C VAL A 9 -0.01 1.56 -0.28
N GLY A 10 0.87 1.10 0.60
CA GLY A 10 0.56 0.02 1.52
C GLY A 10 -0.57 0.37 2.47
N LEU A 11 -0.59 1.59 2.99
CA LEU A 11 -1.67 2.04 3.89
C LEU A 11 -3.01 2.07 3.18
N ILE A 12 -3.04 2.52 1.92
CA ILE A 12 -4.28 2.54 1.15
C ILE A 12 -4.80 1.12 0.95
N LEU A 13 -3.92 0.18 0.60
CA LEU A 13 -4.32 -1.21 0.47
C LEU A 13 -4.84 -1.75 1.81
N TYR A 14 -4.13 -1.46 2.89
CA TYR A 14 -4.52 -1.92 4.22
C TYR A 14 -5.90 -1.42 4.62
N ALA A 15 -6.23 -0.19 4.27
CA ALA A 15 -7.52 0.42 4.58
C ALA A 15 -8.62 0.03 3.61
N SER A 16 -8.28 -0.58 2.48
CA SER A 16 -9.25 -0.99 1.47
C SER A 16 -9.95 -2.27 1.88
N GLU A 17 -11.16 -2.46 1.40
CA GLU A 17 -11.94 -3.67 1.66
C GLU A 17 -11.18 -4.89 1.16
N GLY A 18 -11.04 -5.91 2.03
CA GLY A 18 -10.29 -7.11 1.69
C GLY A 18 -8.78 -6.86 1.57
N LYS A 19 -8.32 -5.66 1.96
CA LYS A 19 -6.92 -5.23 1.87
C LYS A 19 -6.38 -5.36 0.46
N LYS A 20 -7.24 -5.05 -0.53
CA LYS A 20 -6.88 -5.10 -1.95
C LYS A 20 -7.48 -3.91 -2.69
N ASN A 21 -6.83 -3.52 -3.78
CA ASN A 21 -7.31 -2.42 -4.61
C ASN A 21 -6.57 -2.42 -5.95
N THR A 22 -7.09 -1.66 -6.91
CA THR A 22 -6.44 -1.50 -8.21
C THR A 22 -5.41 -0.38 -8.15
N SER A 23 -4.40 -0.46 -9.02
CA SER A 23 -3.40 0.60 -9.09
C SER A 23 -4.02 1.94 -9.49
N ALA A 24 -5.03 1.92 -10.37
CA ALA A 24 -5.70 3.15 -10.79
C ALA A 24 -6.41 3.83 -9.63
N HIS A 25 -7.11 3.07 -8.79
CA HIS A 25 -7.81 3.64 -7.65
C HIS A 25 -6.85 4.14 -6.58
N VAL A 26 -5.79 3.37 -6.32
CA VAL A 26 -4.75 3.80 -5.38
C VAL A 26 -4.13 5.11 -5.85
N LYS A 27 -3.83 5.21 -7.14
CA LYS A 27 -3.27 6.44 -7.70
C LYS A 27 -4.20 7.63 -7.47
N ARG A 28 -5.50 7.47 -7.71
CA ARG A 28 -6.47 8.54 -7.50
C ARG A 28 -6.52 8.97 -6.04
N LEU A 29 -6.49 8.02 -5.11
CA LEU A 29 -6.53 8.34 -3.69
C LEU A 29 -5.28 9.10 -3.27
N LEU A 30 -4.11 8.71 -3.78
CA LEU A 30 -2.87 9.43 -3.49
C LEU A 30 -2.91 10.84 -4.05
N GLU A 31 -3.38 10.99 -5.29
CA GLU A 31 -3.45 12.31 -5.91
C GLU A 31 -4.41 13.24 -5.18
N SER A 32 -5.51 12.70 -4.67
CA SER A 32 -6.45 13.52 -3.88
C SER A 32 -5.83 13.96 -2.54
N SER A 33 -4.78 13.29 -2.11
CA SER A 33 -4.02 13.67 -0.91
C SER A 33 -2.78 14.51 -1.26
N GLY A 34 -2.63 14.89 -2.51
CA GLY A 34 -1.51 15.71 -2.96
C GLY A 34 -0.23 14.92 -3.23
N ILE A 35 -0.32 13.58 -3.31
CA ILE A 35 0.85 12.74 -3.55
C ILE A 35 0.83 12.24 -4.98
N ARG A 36 1.87 12.55 -5.75
CA ARG A 36 2.04 12.01 -7.09
C ARG A 36 3.07 10.90 -7.05
N SER A 37 2.69 9.73 -7.53
CA SER A 37 3.58 8.57 -7.50
C SER A 37 3.33 7.69 -8.72
N MET A 38 4.37 7.00 -9.14
CA MET A 38 4.29 5.98 -10.18
C MET A 38 3.77 4.69 -9.54
N VAL A 39 2.47 4.65 -9.25
CA VAL A 39 1.87 3.56 -8.48
C VAL A 39 2.12 2.17 -9.09
N PRO A 40 1.96 1.96 -10.42
CA PRO A 40 2.25 0.62 -10.97
C PRO A 40 3.69 0.17 -10.70
N ALA A 41 4.65 1.09 -10.82
CA ALA A 41 6.05 0.75 -10.54
C ALA A 41 6.26 0.42 -9.07
N ARG A 42 5.61 1.17 -8.16
CA ARG A 42 5.71 0.89 -6.73
C ARG A 42 5.14 -0.48 -6.39
N LEU A 43 3.97 -0.81 -6.96
CA LEU A 43 3.35 -2.10 -6.74
C LEU A 43 4.21 -3.26 -7.28
N ASN A 44 4.85 -3.06 -8.44
CA ASN A 44 5.75 -4.07 -8.96
C ASN A 44 6.94 -4.32 -8.02
N GLU A 45 7.51 -3.26 -7.48
CA GLU A 45 8.60 -3.39 -6.52
C GLU A 45 8.13 -4.06 -5.23
N MET A 46 6.95 -3.70 -4.75
CA MET A 46 6.38 -4.30 -3.55
C MET A 46 6.06 -5.78 -3.76
N THR A 47 5.68 -6.16 -4.98
CA THR A 47 5.51 -7.58 -5.32
C THR A 47 6.83 -8.33 -5.19
N LYS A 48 7.91 -7.75 -5.69
CA LYS A 48 9.24 -8.37 -5.59
C LYS A 48 9.70 -8.49 -4.14
N ARG A 49 9.29 -7.56 -3.29
CA ARG A 49 9.62 -7.59 -1.86
C ARG A 49 8.72 -8.51 -1.05
N GLY A 50 7.71 -9.12 -1.68
CA GLY A 50 6.79 -10.00 -0.99
C GLY A 50 5.74 -9.28 -0.15
N GLN A 51 5.52 -8.00 -0.39
CA GLN A 51 4.56 -7.21 0.38
C GLN A 51 3.16 -7.21 -0.22
N VAL A 52 3.05 -7.38 -1.53
CA VAL A 52 1.77 -7.46 -2.23
C VAL A 52 1.81 -8.56 -3.28
N PHE A 53 0.64 -8.97 -3.72
CA PHE A 53 0.52 -9.95 -4.81
C PHE A 53 -0.81 -9.74 -5.52
N LYS A 54 -0.96 -10.32 -6.70
CA LYS A 54 -2.23 -10.32 -7.42
C LYS A 54 -2.94 -11.64 -7.12
N PRO A 55 -4.03 -11.61 -6.33
CA PRO A 55 -4.74 -12.85 -6.00
C PRO A 55 -5.36 -13.52 -7.22
N ASP A 56 -5.72 -12.73 -8.23
CA ASP A 56 -6.27 -13.24 -9.49
C ASP A 56 -5.49 -12.56 -10.62
N PRO A 57 -4.62 -13.28 -11.34
CA PRO A 57 -3.82 -12.66 -12.41
C PRO A 57 -4.64 -12.01 -13.52
N SER A 58 -5.91 -12.41 -13.68
CA SER A 58 -6.78 -11.83 -14.70
C SER A 58 -7.42 -10.53 -14.28
N ARG A 59 -7.28 -10.14 -13.00
CA ARG A 59 -7.87 -8.93 -12.45
C ARG A 59 -6.77 -7.94 -12.08
N PRO A 60 -7.06 -6.63 -12.16
CA PRO A 60 -6.04 -5.61 -11.91
C PRO A 60 -5.82 -5.28 -10.43
N GLU A 61 -6.35 -6.09 -9.52
CA GLU A 61 -6.25 -5.82 -8.10
C GLU A 61 -4.98 -6.40 -7.49
N PHE A 62 -4.35 -5.62 -6.61
CA PHE A 62 -3.23 -6.06 -5.78
C PHE A 62 -3.71 -6.17 -4.33
N LYS A 63 -3.22 -7.16 -3.63
CA LYS A 63 -3.58 -7.43 -2.24
C LYS A 63 -2.33 -7.52 -1.39
N LEU A 64 -2.41 -7.05 -0.13
CA LEU A 64 -1.30 -7.23 0.80
C LEU A 64 -1.13 -8.70 1.14
N THR A 65 0.12 -9.16 1.16
CA THR A 65 0.46 -10.47 1.72
C THR A 65 0.39 -10.38 3.24
N VAL A 66 0.46 -11.53 3.94
CA VAL A 66 0.58 -11.52 5.40
C VAL A 66 1.79 -10.71 5.83
N GLN A 67 2.91 -10.86 5.13
CA GLN A 67 4.12 -10.08 5.40
C GLN A 67 3.86 -8.59 5.19
N GLY A 68 3.14 -8.22 4.13
CA GLY A 68 2.78 -6.82 3.88
C GLY A 68 1.88 -6.25 4.96
N GLU A 69 0.90 -7.04 5.43
CA GLU A 69 0.04 -6.59 6.52
C GLU A 69 0.84 -6.32 7.79
N ARG A 70 1.77 -7.22 8.13
CA ARG A 70 2.63 -7.03 9.30
C ARG A 70 3.53 -5.82 9.16
N TRP A 71 4.05 -5.60 7.96
CA TRP A 71 4.86 -4.42 7.69
C TRP A 71 4.08 -3.14 7.99
N ILE A 72 2.81 -3.08 7.58
CA ILE A 72 1.97 -1.92 7.87
C ILE A 72 1.66 -1.84 9.38
N GLU A 73 1.24 -2.95 9.99
CA GLU A 73 0.83 -2.95 11.39
C GLU A 73 1.98 -2.67 12.34
N ASP A 74 3.08 -3.39 12.17
CA ASP A 74 4.20 -3.34 13.13
C ASP A 74 5.20 -2.25 12.81
N GLY A 75 5.27 -1.82 11.54
CA GLY A 75 6.19 -0.80 11.12
C GLY A 75 5.54 0.56 10.96
N VAL A 76 4.66 0.69 9.99
CA VAL A 76 4.13 2.00 9.61
C VAL A 76 3.14 2.53 10.64
N LEU A 77 2.13 1.74 10.98
CA LEU A 77 1.11 2.18 11.96
C LEU A 77 1.69 2.35 13.35
N ALA A 78 2.57 1.44 13.76
CA ALA A 78 3.22 1.55 15.07
C ALA A 78 4.03 2.84 15.17
N ARG A 79 4.76 3.19 14.09
CA ARG A 79 5.53 4.44 14.05
C ARG A 79 4.61 5.65 14.12
N LEU A 80 3.51 5.64 13.37
CA LEU A 80 2.56 6.75 13.37
C LEU A 80 1.89 6.91 14.72
N ARG A 81 1.53 5.80 15.39
CA ARG A 81 0.95 5.86 16.73
C ARG A 81 1.94 6.42 17.74
N GLY A 82 3.20 6.04 17.63
CA GLY A 82 4.23 6.56 18.51
C GLY A 82 4.36 8.07 18.41
N LYS A 83 4.13 8.62 17.23
CA LYS A 83 4.18 10.06 17.02
C LYS A 83 2.97 10.79 17.61
N MET A 84 1.86 10.09 17.76
CA MET A 84 0.62 10.69 18.24
C MET A 84 0.47 10.63 19.77
N SER A 85 1.32 9.89 20.43
CA SER A 85 1.24 9.73 21.87
C SER A 85 2.14 10.69 22.63
#